data_97a17931214353de8e508527ecc3f5d5
#
_entry.id   97a17931214353de8e508527ecc3f5d5
#
_cell.length_a   1.000
_cell.length_b   1.000
_cell.length_c   1.000
_cell.angle_alpha   90.00
_cell.angle_beta   90.00
_cell.angle_gamma   90.00
#
_symmetry.space_group_name_H-M   'P 1'
#
loop_
_entity.id
_entity.type
_entity.pdbx_description
1 polymer ?
#
loop_
_entity_poly.entity_id
_entity_poly.type
_entity_poly.pdbx_seq_one_letter_code
_entity_poly.pdbx_strand_id
1 'polypeptide(L)'
;MSSVNNVSTSNLYWEEKSITDKAAEANKKELDQEDFFSLLSQQLAYQDPFKPVDNAQMVAQMASFTTAEGIADMGKQFESMNSIMSSTQALQASGLVGRNVLVPTDEGHLAKNKALEGVAISGQPMNNLTVRIEDEKGNLVRVIKMDDQPAGNVRYSWDGKNEAGELMPPGNYKVKANARVNGESTDLPTANYAHVESVSLAGGTNGVVLNLQGIGSVMLSDVLEVSQTAGNLPVTPPTVPSEPDDNAGESVEQVAARLKEQLGA
;
A
#
# COMPACT_ATOMS: atom_id res chain seq x y z
N MET A 1 -40.19 39.74 -39.40
CA MET A 1 -40.06 38.27 -39.37
C MET A 1 -39.16 37.92 -38.18
N SER A 2 -39.80 37.60 -37.06
CA SER A 2 -39.11 37.31 -35.80
C SER A 2 -38.81 35.81 -35.74
N SER A 3 -37.54 35.46 -35.56
CA SER A 3 -37.12 34.11 -35.23
C SER A 3 -37.07 33.96 -33.73
N VAL A 4 -37.96 33.16 -33.18
CA VAL A 4 -37.98 32.82 -31.75
C VAL A 4 -36.96 31.73 -31.51
N ASN A 5 -35.97 32.01 -30.67
CA ASN A 5 -34.98 31.05 -30.18
C ASN A 5 -35.69 29.93 -29.38
N ASN A 6 -35.52 28.71 -29.84
CA ASN A 6 -35.94 27.50 -29.17
C ASN A 6 -34.96 27.22 -28.04
N VAL A 7 -35.31 27.55 -26.81
CA VAL A 7 -34.59 27.13 -25.61
C VAL A 7 -34.96 25.68 -25.33
N SER A 8 -34.03 24.79 -25.56
CA SER A 8 -34.10 23.38 -25.23
C SER A 8 -34.21 23.18 -23.72
N THR A 9 -35.40 22.88 -23.22
CA THR A 9 -35.67 22.48 -21.84
C THR A 9 -35.47 20.96 -21.68
N SER A 10 -34.23 20.51 -21.82
CA SER A 10 -33.85 19.14 -21.48
C SER A 10 -32.84 19.18 -20.34
N ASN A 11 -33.32 19.04 -19.13
CA ASN A 11 -32.60 18.42 -17.99
C ASN A 11 -33.27 18.73 -16.63
N LEU A 12 -34.59 18.63 -16.58
CA LEU A 12 -35.32 18.56 -15.31
C LEU A 12 -36.18 17.29 -15.30
N TYR A 13 -35.51 16.14 -15.47
CA TYR A 13 -36.10 14.86 -15.12
C TYR A 13 -35.86 14.63 -13.64
N TRP A 14 -36.80 15.02 -12.80
CA TRP A 14 -37.04 14.41 -11.53
C TRP A 14 -37.62 13.04 -11.80
N GLU A 15 -36.87 11.96 -11.53
CA GLU A 15 -37.45 10.63 -11.46
C GLU A 15 -38.53 10.66 -10.38
N GLU A 16 -39.81 10.80 -10.80
CA GLU A 16 -40.91 10.45 -9.93
C GLU A 16 -40.79 8.96 -9.63
N LYS A 17 -40.22 8.63 -8.48
CA LYS A 17 -40.32 7.29 -7.91
C LYS A 17 -41.80 6.96 -7.90
N SER A 18 -42.22 6.01 -8.74
CA SER A 18 -43.62 5.68 -8.94
C SER A 18 -44.24 5.32 -7.60
N ILE A 19 -45.50 5.71 -7.40
CA ILE A 19 -46.26 5.41 -6.19
C ILE A 19 -46.30 3.89 -5.93
N THR A 20 -46.15 3.10 -6.99
CA THR A 20 -46.03 1.64 -6.95
C THR A 20 -44.77 1.14 -6.25
N ASP A 21 -43.64 1.84 -6.41
CA ASP A 21 -42.38 1.46 -5.71
C ASP A 21 -42.44 1.78 -4.22
N LYS A 22 -43.09 2.91 -3.85
CA LYS A 22 -43.36 3.22 -2.43
C LYS A 22 -44.37 2.27 -1.80
N ALA A 23 -45.38 1.80 -2.55
CA ALA A 23 -46.33 0.79 -2.06
C ALA A 23 -45.68 -0.60 -1.95
N ALA A 24 -44.71 -0.94 -2.81
CA ALA A 24 -43.94 -2.18 -2.70
C ALA A 24 -42.93 -2.17 -1.50
N GLU A 25 -42.34 -1.03 -1.23
CA GLU A 25 -41.49 -0.85 0.01
C GLU A 25 -42.34 -0.84 1.29
N ALA A 26 -43.55 -0.29 1.26
CA ALA A 26 -44.46 -0.28 2.41
C ALA A 26 -45.11 -1.68 2.67
N ASN A 27 -45.21 -2.54 1.67
CA ASN A 27 -45.73 -3.91 1.82
C ASN A 27 -44.63 -4.95 2.18
N LYS A 28 -43.38 -4.55 2.20
CA LYS A 28 -42.27 -5.33 2.78
C LYS A 28 -42.02 -4.97 4.24
N LYS A 29 -43.10 -4.72 4.99
CA LYS A 29 -43.02 -4.89 6.42
C LYS A 29 -42.84 -6.39 6.68
N GLU A 30 -41.61 -6.80 6.80
CA GLU A 30 -41.30 -8.03 7.49
C GLU A 30 -42.05 -7.96 8.80
N LEU A 31 -42.87 -8.99 9.10
CA LEU A 31 -43.58 -9.12 10.36
C LEU A 31 -42.50 -9.08 11.43
N ASP A 32 -42.35 -7.93 12.07
CA ASP A 32 -41.36 -7.73 13.12
C ASP A 32 -41.67 -8.70 14.27
N GLN A 33 -40.66 -9.11 14.99
CA GLN A 33 -40.78 -9.98 16.15
C GLN A 33 -41.86 -9.48 17.13
N GLU A 34 -42.05 -8.17 17.23
CA GLU A 34 -43.07 -7.52 18.07
C GLU A 34 -44.49 -7.80 17.55
N ASP A 35 -44.72 -7.74 16.23
CA ASP A 35 -46.02 -8.07 15.61
C ASP A 35 -46.37 -9.54 15.85
N PHE A 36 -45.39 -10.42 15.77
CA PHE A 36 -45.57 -11.84 16.09
C PHE A 36 -45.95 -12.09 17.56
N PHE A 37 -45.23 -11.49 18.53
CA PHE A 37 -45.55 -11.62 19.94
C PHE A 37 -46.93 -11.06 20.25
N SER A 38 -47.34 -10.00 19.57
CA SER A 38 -48.68 -9.43 19.68
C SER A 38 -49.76 -10.43 19.22
N LEU A 39 -49.56 -11.06 18.05
CA LEU A 39 -50.44 -12.08 17.52
C LEU A 39 -50.52 -13.33 18.41
N LEU A 40 -49.33 -13.78 18.94
CA LEU A 40 -49.28 -14.91 19.87
C LEU A 40 -50.01 -14.62 21.16
N SER A 41 -49.86 -13.42 21.71
CA SER A 41 -50.54 -12.96 22.91
C SER A 41 -52.05 -12.91 22.73
N GLN A 42 -52.53 -12.44 21.57
CA GLN A 42 -53.94 -12.43 21.24
C GLN A 42 -54.48 -13.86 21.08
N GLN A 43 -53.75 -14.77 20.42
CA GLN A 43 -54.19 -16.16 20.27
C GLN A 43 -54.31 -16.86 21.63
N LEU A 44 -53.32 -16.63 22.53
CA LEU A 44 -53.39 -17.16 23.91
C LEU A 44 -54.58 -16.64 24.69
N ALA A 45 -55.01 -15.38 24.48
CA ALA A 45 -56.15 -14.78 25.13
C ALA A 45 -57.51 -15.34 24.70
N TYR A 46 -57.59 -15.89 23.45
CA TYR A 46 -58.80 -16.43 22.86
C TYR A 46 -58.85 -17.97 22.83
N GLN A 47 -57.84 -18.67 23.35
CA GLN A 47 -57.80 -20.14 23.29
C GLN A 47 -58.71 -20.77 24.38
N ASP A 48 -59.42 -21.83 23.98
CA ASP A 48 -60.15 -22.71 24.90
C ASP A 48 -59.15 -23.53 25.74
N PRO A 49 -59.23 -23.48 27.07
CA PRO A 49 -58.26 -24.19 27.96
C PRO A 49 -58.24 -25.73 27.75
N PHE A 50 -59.23 -26.30 27.03
CA PHE A 50 -59.35 -27.75 26.80
C PHE A 50 -58.79 -28.25 25.46
N LYS A 51 -58.34 -27.33 24.59
CA LYS A 51 -57.74 -27.71 23.30
C LYS A 51 -56.58 -26.80 22.95
N PRO A 52 -55.38 -26.99 23.58
CA PRO A 52 -54.23 -26.22 23.26
C PRO A 52 -53.74 -26.52 21.84
N VAL A 53 -53.51 -25.50 21.03
CA VAL A 53 -52.88 -25.63 19.69
C VAL A 53 -51.36 -25.64 19.87
N ASP A 54 -50.66 -26.59 19.28
CA ASP A 54 -49.22 -26.73 19.37
C ASP A 54 -48.51 -25.70 18.44
N ASN A 55 -48.11 -24.57 19.02
CA ASN A 55 -47.39 -23.49 18.31
C ASN A 55 -45.86 -23.67 18.38
N ALA A 56 -45.37 -24.81 18.92
CA ALA A 56 -43.94 -25.04 19.12
C ALA A 56 -43.14 -24.98 17.82
N GLN A 57 -43.73 -25.47 16.71
CA GLN A 57 -43.07 -25.44 15.40
C GLN A 57 -42.92 -24.00 14.84
N MET A 58 -43.92 -23.14 15.08
CA MET A 58 -43.88 -21.76 14.64
C MET A 58 -42.86 -20.95 15.46
N VAL A 59 -42.80 -21.18 16.78
CA VAL A 59 -41.78 -20.59 17.66
C VAL A 59 -40.38 -21.01 17.27
N ALA A 60 -40.17 -22.30 16.93
CA ALA A 60 -38.87 -22.80 16.47
C ALA A 60 -38.45 -22.16 15.13
N GLN A 61 -39.41 -21.92 14.24
CA GLN A 61 -39.14 -21.25 12.97
C GLN A 61 -38.77 -19.78 13.16
N MET A 62 -39.49 -19.07 14.03
CA MET A 62 -39.17 -17.68 14.41
C MET A 62 -37.80 -17.56 15.09
N ALA A 63 -37.47 -18.49 15.98
CA ALA A 63 -36.12 -18.51 16.60
C ALA A 63 -35.01 -18.66 15.53
N SER A 64 -35.27 -19.44 14.49
CA SER A 64 -34.32 -19.60 13.37
C SER A 64 -34.21 -18.31 12.55
N PHE A 65 -35.32 -17.60 12.30
CA PHE A 65 -35.31 -16.31 11.62
C PHE A 65 -34.59 -15.24 12.43
N THR A 66 -34.88 -15.12 13.75
CA THR A 66 -34.21 -14.19 14.64
C THR A 66 -32.69 -14.45 14.69
N THR A 67 -32.30 -15.72 14.68
CA THR A 67 -30.88 -16.09 14.62
C THR A 67 -30.24 -15.65 13.31
N ALA A 68 -30.93 -15.88 12.17
CA ALA A 68 -30.44 -15.48 10.86
C ALA A 68 -30.34 -13.96 10.73
N GLU A 69 -31.33 -13.21 11.25
CA GLU A 69 -31.32 -11.75 11.30
C GLU A 69 -30.19 -11.22 12.18
N GLY A 70 -30.01 -11.79 13.38
CA GLY A 70 -28.88 -11.45 14.26
C GLY A 70 -27.52 -11.68 13.62
N ILE A 71 -27.38 -12.74 12.81
CA ILE A 71 -26.14 -13.00 12.02
C ILE A 71 -25.97 -11.94 10.91
N ALA A 72 -27.06 -11.58 10.22
CA ALA A 72 -27.01 -10.54 9.18
C ALA A 72 -26.64 -9.16 9.78
N ASP A 73 -27.18 -8.81 10.93
CA ASP A 73 -26.87 -7.56 11.61
C ASP A 73 -25.43 -7.55 12.15
N MET A 74 -24.94 -8.69 12.63
CA MET A 74 -23.52 -8.85 12.97
C MET A 74 -22.64 -8.60 11.73
N GLY A 75 -23.01 -9.10 10.55
CA GLY A 75 -22.34 -8.83 9.28
C GLY A 75 -22.25 -7.32 8.98
N LYS A 76 -23.37 -6.59 9.12
CA LYS A 76 -23.41 -5.13 8.92
C LYS A 76 -22.51 -4.38 9.93
N GLN A 77 -22.45 -4.85 11.18
CA GLN A 77 -21.58 -4.25 12.19
C GLN A 77 -20.10 -4.48 11.85
N PHE A 78 -19.73 -5.66 11.33
CA PHE A 78 -18.38 -5.92 10.84
C PHE A 78 -18.01 -5.02 9.66
N GLU A 79 -18.91 -4.80 8.71
CA GLU A 79 -18.70 -3.86 7.59
C GLU A 79 -18.48 -2.42 8.10
N SER A 80 -19.31 -1.98 9.06
CA SER A 80 -19.16 -0.66 9.68
C SER A 80 -17.82 -0.51 10.40
N MET A 81 -17.41 -1.52 11.16
CA MET A 81 -16.11 -1.54 11.85
C MET A 81 -14.94 -1.50 10.87
N ASN A 82 -15.02 -2.25 9.77
CA ASN A 82 -14.01 -2.23 8.71
C ASN A 82 -13.92 -0.85 8.04
N SER A 83 -15.04 -0.18 7.81
CA SER A 83 -15.09 1.19 7.27
C SER A 83 -14.40 2.20 8.19
N ILE A 84 -14.65 2.12 9.51
CA ILE A 84 -13.99 2.97 10.50
C ILE A 84 -12.49 2.72 10.53
N MET A 85 -12.08 1.45 10.49
CA MET A 85 -10.67 1.06 10.47
C MET A 85 -9.95 1.59 9.23
N SER A 86 -10.57 1.45 8.05
CA SER A 86 -10.03 1.99 6.78
C SER A 86 -9.93 3.52 6.83
N SER A 87 -10.92 4.21 7.40
CA SER A 87 -10.89 5.67 7.55
C SER A 87 -9.74 6.12 8.46
N THR A 88 -9.51 5.39 9.55
CA THR A 88 -8.39 5.66 10.47
C THR A 88 -7.05 5.44 9.79
N GLN A 89 -6.89 4.37 9.01
CA GLN A 89 -5.69 4.11 8.22
C GLN A 89 -5.45 5.20 7.18
N ALA A 90 -6.50 5.71 6.52
CA ALA A 90 -6.36 6.81 5.56
C ALA A 90 -5.90 8.12 6.23
N LEU A 91 -6.40 8.42 7.42
CA LEU A 91 -5.93 9.56 8.20
C LEU A 91 -4.46 9.41 8.58
N GLN A 92 -4.01 8.24 9.00
CA GLN A 92 -2.60 7.97 9.27
C GLN A 92 -1.76 8.07 8.00
N ALA A 93 -2.24 7.51 6.89
CA ALA A 93 -1.57 7.56 5.61
C ALA A 93 -1.53 8.98 5.01
N SER A 94 -2.42 9.88 5.41
CA SER A 94 -2.37 11.30 4.99
C SER A 94 -1.05 11.97 5.37
N GLY A 95 -0.40 11.52 6.44
CA GLY A 95 0.94 11.96 6.83
C GLY A 95 2.06 11.54 5.86
N LEU A 96 1.76 10.67 4.89
CA LEU A 96 2.70 10.27 3.84
C LEU A 96 2.69 11.22 2.64
N VAL A 97 1.68 12.07 2.49
CA VAL A 97 1.62 13.06 1.40
C VAL A 97 2.84 13.98 1.47
N GLY A 98 3.51 14.14 0.34
CA GLY A 98 4.74 14.91 0.25
C GLY A 98 6.01 14.13 0.65
N ARG A 99 5.89 12.88 1.09
CA ARG A 99 7.03 11.99 1.39
C ARG A 99 7.30 11.04 0.23
N ASN A 100 8.42 10.36 0.29
CA ASN A 100 8.75 9.30 -0.63
C ASN A 100 8.52 7.94 0.02
N VAL A 101 7.99 7.03 -0.76
CA VAL A 101 7.76 5.64 -0.35
C VAL A 101 8.48 4.70 -1.30
N LEU A 102 9.03 3.62 -0.78
CA LEU A 102 9.64 2.55 -1.54
C LEU A 102 8.57 1.53 -1.88
N VAL A 103 8.35 1.28 -3.16
CA VAL A 103 7.35 0.33 -3.64
C VAL A 103 7.97 -0.69 -4.59
N PRO A 104 7.52 -1.96 -4.57
CA PRO A 104 8.02 -3.00 -5.48
C PRO A 104 7.53 -2.72 -6.90
N THR A 105 8.39 -2.17 -7.72
CA THR A 105 8.12 -1.83 -9.12
C THR A 105 9.42 -1.74 -9.90
N ASP A 106 9.36 -2.04 -11.19
CA ASP A 106 10.44 -1.79 -12.14
C ASP A 106 10.34 -0.39 -12.77
N GLU A 107 9.30 0.39 -12.47
CA GLU A 107 9.14 1.76 -12.94
C GLU A 107 9.60 2.76 -11.87
N GLY A 108 10.37 3.75 -12.32
CA GLY A 108 10.82 4.86 -11.49
C GLY A 108 10.56 6.19 -12.18
N HIS A 109 10.17 7.21 -11.42
CA HIS A 109 9.94 8.55 -11.93
C HIS A 109 11.14 9.47 -11.69
N LEU A 110 11.74 9.96 -12.77
CA LEU A 110 12.79 10.97 -12.72
C LEU A 110 12.15 12.35 -12.62
N ALA A 111 12.19 12.96 -11.45
CA ALA A 111 11.76 14.35 -11.27
C ALA A 111 12.85 15.33 -11.72
N LYS A 112 12.46 16.53 -12.09
CA LYS A 112 13.40 17.57 -12.55
C LYS A 112 14.46 17.87 -11.48
N ASN A 113 15.74 17.76 -11.86
CA ASN A 113 16.90 18.03 -11.00
C ASN A 113 16.97 17.13 -9.74
N LYS A 114 16.41 15.92 -9.80
CA LYS A 114 16.51 14.92 -8.73
C LYS A 114 17.10 13.62 -9.27
N ALA A 115 17.67 12.84 -8.39
CA ALA A 115 18.08 11.48 -8.70
C ALA A 115 16.87 10.54 -8.62
N LEU A 116 16.89 9.47 -9.43
CA LEU A 116 16.00 8.33 -9.29
C LEU A 116 16.69 7.31 -8.40
N GLU A 117 16.07 6.96 -7.30
CA GLU A 117 16.62 6.08 -6.28
C GLU A 117 15.77 4.82 -6.12
N GLY A 118 16.42 3.72 -5.80
CA GLY A 118 15.76 2.45 -5.57
C GLY A 118 16.66 1.42 -4.94
N VAL A 119 16.15 0.21 -4.87
CA VAL A 119 16.86 -0.95 -4.34
C VAL A 119 16.71 -2.15 -5.27
N ALA A 120 17.80 -2.91 -5.45
CA ALA A 120 17.78 -4.26 -5.99
C ALA A 120 17.73 -5.23 -4.81
N ILE A 121 16.86 -6.24 -4.89
CA ILE A 121 16.56 -7.13 -3.76
C ILE A 121 17.07 -8.53 -4.09
N SER A 122 17.89 -9.10 -3.21
CA SER A 122 18.33 -10.49 -3.34
C SER A 122 18.43 -11.18 -1.98
N GLY A 123 17.91 -12.37 -1.88
CA GLY A 123 18.02 -13.21 -0.69
C GLY A 123 19.42 -13.83 -0.50
N GLN A 124 20.33 -13.66 -1.47
CA GLN A 124 21.65 -14.26 -1.48
C GLN A 124 22.70 -13.25 -1.94
N PRO A 125 23.99 -13.46 -1.61
CA PRO A 125 25.07 -12.65 -2.13
C PRO A 125 25.08 -12.63 -3.66
N MET A 126 25.37 -11.48 -4.23
CA MET A 126 25.36 -11.26 -5.67
C MET A 126 26.71 -10.68 -6.13
N ASN A 127 27.17 -11.21 -7.26
CA ASN A 127 28.37 -10.74 -7.92
C ASN A 127 28.03 -9.93 -9.17
N ASN A 128 28.79 -8.89 -9.45
CA ASN A 128 28.63 -8.04 -10.63
C ASN A 128 27.20 -7.53 -10.81
N LEU A 129 26.62 -6.90 -9.76
CA LEU A 129 25.30 -6.30 -9.86
C LEU A 129 25.29 -5.20 -10.92
N THR A 130 24.35 -5.29 -11.83
CA THR A 130 24.16 -4.33 -12.92
C THR A 130 22.73 -3.82 -12.92
N VAL A 131 22.56 -2.51 -12.76
CA VAL A 131 21.24 -1.84 -12.85
C VAL A 131 21.19 -1.10 -14.19
N ARG A 132 20.21 -1.45 -15.01
CA ARG A 132 19.96 -0.87 -16.33
C ARG A 132 18.76 0.05 -16.24
N ILE A 133 18.93 1.26 -16.75
CA ILE A 133 17.88 2.26 -16.86
C ILE A 133 17.47 2.32 -18.33
N GLU A 134 16.20 2.13 -18.61
CA GLU A 134 15.62 2.14 -19.95
C GLU A 134 14.54 3.23 -20.03
N ASP A 135 14.38 3.84 -21.19
CA ASP A 135 13.29 4.78 -21.44
C ASP A 135 11.95 4.05 -21.67
N GLU A 136 10.86 4.80 -21.84
CA GLU A 136 9.52 4.22 -22.10
C GLU A 136 9.47 3.37 -23.37
N LYS A 137 10.39 3.58 -24.30
CA LYS A 137 10.49 2.81 -25.55
C LYS A 137 11.36 1.56 -25.41
N GLY A 138 11.97 1.36 -24.24
CA GLY A 138 12.89 0.26 -23.97
C GLY A 138 14.33 0.50 -24.45
N ASN A 139 14.69 1.72 -24.82
CA ASN A 139 16.06 2.05 -25.17
C ASN A 139 16.90 2.18 -23.90
N LEU A 140 18.10 1.60 -23.93
CA LEU A 140 19.04 1.71 -22.83
C LEU A 140 19.55 3.15 -22.70
N VAL A 141 19.36 3.74 -21.53
CA VAL A 141 19.79 5.10 -21.18
C VAL A 141 21.08 5.07 -20.38
N ARG A 142 21.16 4.24 -19.36
CA ARG A 142 22.30 4.17 -18.45
C ARG A 142 22.47 2.76 -17.89
N VAL A 143 23.75 2.39 -17.66
CA VAL A 143 24.12 1.19 -16.92
C VAL A 143 24.91 1.57 -15.69
N ILE A 144 24.39 1.21 -14.52
CA ILE A 144 25.10 1.36 -13.25
C ILE A 144 25.66 -0.01 -12.88
N LYS A 145 26.99 -0.10 -12.85
CA LYS A 145 27.70 -1.30 -12.46
C LYS A 145 28.10 -1.18 -11.02
N MET A 146 27.82 -2.22 -10.26
CA MET A 146 28.24 -2.37 -8.87
C MET A 146 29.02 -3.67 -8.76
N ASP A 147 30.05 -3.66 -7.94
CA ASP A 147 30.82 -4.86 -7.65
C ASP A 147 29.99 -5.85 -6.81
N ASP A 148 30.65 -6.80 -6.21
CA ASP A 148 30.02 -7.81 -5.38
C ASP A 148 29.26 -7.19 -4.22
N GLN A 149 28.03 -7.65 -4.01
CA GLN A 149 27.14 -7.14 -2.98
C GLN A 149 26.67 -8.26 -2.06
N PRO A 150 26.48 -7.99 -0.76
CA PRO A 150 25.90 -8.94 0.16
C PRO A 150 24.44 -9.23 -0.15
N ALA A 151 23.89 -10.28 0.45
CA ALA A 151 22.45 -10.52 0.43
C ALA A 151 21.71 -9.35 1.10
N GLY A 152 20.52 -9.03 0.57
CA GLY A 152 19.64 -7.98 1.09
C GLY A 152 19.24 -6.97 0.04
N ASN A 153 18.90 -5.77 0.51
CA ASN A 153 18.47 -4.64 -0.31
C ASN A 153 19.69 -3.76 -0.65
N VAL A 154 20.10 -3.77 -1.90
CA VAL A 154 21.21 -2.96 -2.38
C VAL A 154 20.66 -1.70 -3.04
N ARG A 155 21.02 -0.55 -2.46
CA ARG A 155 20.56 0.76 -2.95
C ARG A 155 21.33 1.15 -4.22
N TYR A 156 20.61 1.74 -5.17
CA TYR A 156 21.17 2.41 -6.34
C TYR A 156 20.58 3.81 -6.46
N SER A 157 21.33 4.68 -7.13
CA SER A 157 20.94 6.04 -7.43
C SER A 157 21.37 6.41 -8.82
N TRP A 158 20.48 6.97 -9.62
CA TRP A 158 20.75 7.49 -10.96
C TRP A 158 20.57 9.01 -10.98
N ASP A 159 21.59 9.71 -11.42
CA ASP A 159 21.67 11.17 -11.49
C ASP A 159 20.86 11.80 -12.64
N GLY A 160 20.10 10.99 -13.39
CA GLY A 160 19.33 11.46 -14.54
C GLY A 160 20.15 11.71 -15.81
N LYS A 161 21.39 11.20 -15.91
CA LYS A 161 22.24 11.35 -17.09
C LYS A 161 22.37 10.06 -17.86
N ASN A 162 22.44 10.17 -19.18
CA ASN A 162 22.74 9.04 -20.07
C ASN A 162 24.24 8.68 -20.03
N GLU A 163 24.65 7.68 -20.83
CA GLU A 163 26.06 7.26 -20.92
C GLU A 163 26.98 8.37 -21.48
N ALA A 164 26.46 9.32 -22.27
CA ALA A 164 27.20 10.47 -22.78
C ALA A 164 27.33 11.63 -21.77
N GLY A 165 26.67 11.52 -20.59
CA GLY A 165 26.66 12.57 -19.58
C GLY A 165 25.60 13.65 -19.79
N GLU A 166 24.70 13.50 -20.76
CA GLU A 166 23.62 14.43 -21.04
C GLU A 166 22.43 14.18 -20.13
N LEU A 167 21.80 15.26 -19.65
CA LEU A 167 20.60 15.15 -18.81
C LEU A 167 19.43 14.63 -19.62
N MET A 168 18.78 13.63 -19.06
CA MET A 168 17.55 13.05 -19.59
C MET A 168 16.33 13.86 -19.16
N PRO A 169 15.28 13.89 -19.99
CA PRO A 169 14.05 14.58 -19.63
C PRO A 169 13.39 13.95 -18.39
N PRO A 170 12.71 14.74 -17.54
CA PRO A 170 11.86 14.21 -16.50
C PRO A 170 10.77 13.31 -17.09
N GLY A 171 10.47 12.21 -16.42
CA GLY A 171 9.51 11.22 -16.87
C GLY A 171 9.71 9.86 -16.24
N ASN A 172 9.03 8.86 -16.76
CA ASN A 172 9.13 7.49 -16.28
C ASN A 172 10.22 6.72 -17.00
N TYR A 173 10.95 5.94 -16.24
CA TYR A 173 12.04 5.08 -16.70
C TYR A 173 11.86 3.70 -16.10
N LYS A 174 12.23 2.67 -16.86
CA LYS A 174 12.27 1.30 -16.38
C LYS A 174 13.63 0.98 -15.81
N VAL A 175 13.61 0.35 -14.65
CA VAL A 175 14.83 -0.07 -13.94
C VAL A 175 14.85 -1.58 -13.85
N LYS A 176 15.88 -2.18 -14.41
CA LYS A 176 16.10 -3.62 -14.39
C LYS A 176 17.42 -3.92 -13.71
N ALA A 177 17.40 -4.78 -12.72
CA ALA A 177 18.57 -5.25 -12.04
C ALA A 177 18.89 -6.69 -12.44
N ASN A 178 20.16 -6.96 -12.71
CA ASN A 178 20.66 -8.30 -12.98
C ASN A 178 21.98 -8.49 -12.26
N ALA A 179 22.17 -9.66 -11.68
CA ALA A 179 23.41 -10.04 -11.04
C ALA A 179 23.71 -11.53 -11.22
N ARG A 180 24.93 -11.92 -10.89
CA ARG A 180 25.28 -13.32 -10.82
C ARG A 180 25.07 -13.81 -9.39
N VAL A 181 24.07 -14.69 -9.21
CA VAL A 181 23.72 -15.34 -7.93
C VAL A 181 24.06 -16.82 -8.04
N ASN A 182 24.86 -17.35 -7.14
CA ASN A 182 25.34 -18.75 -7.20
C ASN A 182 25.98 -19.16 -8.54
N GLY A 183 26.60 -18.21 -9.24
CA GLY A 183 27.24 -18.46 -10.54
C GLY A 183 26.34 -18.31 -11.75
N GLU A 184 25.03 -18.16 -11.58
CA GLU A 184 24.03 -17.97 -12.65
C GLU A 184 23.61 -16.51 -12.76
N SER A 185 23.42 -16.01 -13.98
CA SER A 185 22.88 -14.67 -14.22
C SER A 185 21.38 -14.66 -13.96
N THR A 186 20.95 -13.84 -13.02
CA THR A 186 19.56 -13.80 -12.54
C THR A 186 19.06 -12.36 -12.55
N ASP A 187 17.84 -12.15 -13.05
CA ASP A 187 17.14 -10.89 -12.91
C ASP A 187 16.63 -10.75 -11.47
N LEU A 188 16.86 -9.60 -10.88
CA LEU A 188 16.52 -9.31 -9.50
C LEU A 188 15.29 -8.41 -9.45
N PRO A 189 14.38 -8.65 -8.50
CA PRO A 189 13.30 -7.72 -8.22
C PRO A 189 13.86 -6.38 -7.77
N THR A 190 13.21 -5.31 -8.23
CA THR A 190 13.55 -3.93 -7.87
C THR A 190 12.41 -3.29 -7.12
N ALA A 191 12.74 -2.32 -6.29
CA ALA A 191 11.77 -1.39 -5.74
C ALA A 191 12.30 0.04 -5.91
N ASN A 192 11.41 0.96 -6.24
CA ASN A 192 11.77 2.34 -6.50
C ASN A 192 11.11 3.29 -5.51
N TYR A 193 11.81 4.37 -5.15
CA TYR A 193 11.24 5.43 -4.37
C TYR A 193 10.35 6.31 -5.26
N ALA A 194 9.13 6.55 -4.79
CA ALA A 194 8.17 7.39 -5.46
C ALA A 194 7.58 8.42 -4.51
N HIS A 195 7.30 9.61 -5.04
CA HIS A 195 6.69 10.70 -4.30
C HIS A 195 5.18 10.48 -4.14
N VAL A 196 4.68 10.60 -2.91
CA VAL A 196 3.24 10.48 -2.63
C VAL A 196 2.56 11.82 -2.91
N GLU A 197 1.74 11.88 -3.94
CA GLU A 197 0.96 13.06 -4.31
C GLU A 197 -0.32 13.18 -3.50
N SER A 198 -1.00 12.06 -3.28
CA SER A 198 -2.24 12.01 -2.52
C SER A 198 -2.52 10.63 -1.95
N VAL A 199 -3.43 10.58 -0.99
CA VAL A 199 -3.95 9.36 -0.37
C VAL A 199 -5.45 9.30 -0.62
N SER A 200 -5.95 8.16 -1.03
CA SER A 200 -7.38 7.93 -1.24
C SER A 200 -7.83 6.62 -0.59
N LEU A 201 -9.12 6.58 -0.22
CA LEU A 201 -9.79 5.35 0.14
C LEU A 201 -10.26 4.70 -1.17
N ALA A 202 -9.76 3.53 -1.49
CA ALA A 202 -10.35 2.73 -2.55
C ALA A 202 -11.76 2.35 -2.11
N GLY A 203 -12.78 2.81 -2.85
CA GLY A 203 -14.18 2.65 -2.45
C GLY A 203 -14.51 1.22 -2.05
N GLY A 204 -14.91 1.02 -0.80
CA GLY A 204 -15.26 -0.28 -0.22
C GLY A 204 -14.14 -0.91 0.63
N THR A 205 -14.03 -2.23 0.57
CA THR A 205 -13.16 -3.07 1.42
C THR A 205 -11.68 -3.08 1.01
N ASN A 206 -11.29 -2.35 -0.05
CA ASN A 206 -9.97 -2.47 -0.67
C ASN A 206 -8.84 -1.67 0.01
N GLY A 207 -9.11 -1.02 1.15
CA GLY A 207 -8.07 -0.36 1.94
C GLY A 207 -7.67 1.02 1.43
N VAL A 208 -6.49 1.46 1.85
CA VAL A 208 -5.94 2.79 1.54
C VAL A 208 -5.03 2.70 0.33
N VAL A 209 -5.22 3.62 -0.61
CA VAL A 209 -4.44 3.73 -1.84
C VAL A 209 -3.61 5.03 -1.82
N LEU A 210 -2.34 4.90 -2.14
CA LEU A 210 -1.42 6.00 -2.37
C LEU A 210 -1.35 6.29 -3.87
N ASN A 211 -1.53 7.54 -4.25
CA ASN A 211 -1.27 7.99 -5.62
C ASN A 211 0.15 8.52 -5.69
N LEU A 212 0.98 7.86 -6.47
CA LEU A 212 2.41 8.10 -6.58
C LEU A 212 2.73 8.80 -7.89
N GLN A 213 3.61 9.79 -7.83
CA GLN A 213 4.04 10.53 -9.00
C GLN A 213 4.67 9.61 -10.05
N GLY A 214 4.09 9.59 -11.25
CA GLY A 214 4.58 8.84 -12.39
C GLY A 214 4.32 7.34 -12.37
N ILE A 215 4.09 6.72 -11.21
CA ILE A 215 3.88 5.27 -11.08
C ILE A 215 2.38 4.92 -11.03
N GLY A 216 1.55 5.87 -10.57
CA GLY A 216 0.11 5.66 -10.43
C GLY A 216 -0.30 5.24 -9.02
N SER A 217 -1.34 4.42 -8.93
CA SER A 217 -1.98 4.07 -7.66
C SER A 217 -1.43 2.75 -7.12
N VAL A 218 -0.98 2.75 -5.87
CA VAL A 218 -0.41 1.59 -5.16
C VAL A 218 -1.09 1.45 -3.80
N MET A 219 -1.31 0.24 -3.34
CA MET A 219 -1.87 0.01 -2.01
C MET A 219 -0.88 0.38 -0.91
N LEU A 220 -1.37 0.93 0.19
CA LEU A 220 -0.54 1.21 1.37
C LEU A 220 0.17 -0.05 1.90
N SER A 221 -0.46 -1.21 1.75
CA SER A 221 0.11 -2.52 2.14
C SER A 221 1.39 -2.90 1.37
N ASP A 222 1.57 -2.34 0.17
CA ASP A 222 2.69 -2.66 -0.72
C ASP A 222 3.90 -1.75 -0.50
N VAL A 223 3.77 -0.78 0.41
CA VAL A 223 4.87 0.11 0.79
C VAL A 223 5.87 -0.63 1.66
N LEU A 224 7.11 -0.69 1.20
CA LEU A 224 8.21 -1.36 1.92
C LEU A 224 8.91 -0.44 2.92
N GLU A 225 9.05 0.85 2.58
CA GLU A 225 9.77 1.85 3.39
C GLU A 225 9.18 3.24 3.15
N VAL A 226 9.25 4.11 4.16
CA VAL A 226 8.89 5.52 4.06
C VAL A 226 10.11 6.39 4.33
N SER A 227 10.44 7.27 3.39
CA SER A 227 11.55 8.22 3.51
C SER A 227 11.05 9.66 3.50
N GLN A 228 11.69 10.51 4.28
CA GLN A 228 11.33 11.95 4.34
C GLN A 228 11.91 12.77 3.19
N THR A 229 12.93 12.25 2.48
CA THR A 229 13.66 13.04 1.47
C THR A 229 13.97 12.18 0.25
N ALA A 230 13.55 12.63 -0.94
CA ALA A 230 14.19 12.22 -2.17
C ALA A 230 15.53 12.95 -2.27
N GLY A 231 16.61 12.22 -2.28
CA GLY A 231 17.87 12.71 -2.81
C GLY A 231 18.86 13.34 -1.85
N ASN A 232 18.84 13.05 -0.55
CA ASN A 232 19.92 13.48 0.32
C ASN A 232 20.29 12.47 1.41
N LEU A 233 20.26 11.19 1.08
CA LEU A 233 20.97 10.22 1.88
C LEU A 233 22.43 10.24 1.40
N PRO A 234 23.42 10.50 2.28
CA PRO A 234 24.79 10.30 1.90
C PRO A 234 24.92 8.83 1.47
N VAL A 235 25.25 8.62 0.20
CA VAL A 235 25.75 7.34 -0.26
C VAL A 235 27.07 7.16 0.50
N THR A 236 27.01 6.56 1.68
CA THR A 236 28.19 5.98 2.25
C THR A 236 28.52 4.81 1.33
N PRO A 237 29.60 4.90 0.56
CA PRO A 237 30.10 3.71 -0.12
C PRO A 237 30.28 2.64 0.96
N PRO A 238 30.02 1.36 0.67
CA PRO A 238 30.27 0.30 1.61
C PRO A 238 31.68 0.51 2.13
N THR A 239 31.80 0.69 3.44
CA THR A 239 33.10 0.77 4.09
C THR A 239 33.74 -0.59 3.87
N VAL A 240 34.60 -0.66 2.87
CA VAL A 240 35.53 -1.77 2.75
C VAL A 240 36.22 -1.80 4.14
N PRO A 241 36.20 -2.92 4.88
CA PRO A 241 36.98 -3.02 6.09
C PRO A 241 38.36 -2.60 5.68
N SER A 242 38.85 -1.46 6.20
CA SER A 242 40.21 -1.06 6.03
C SER A 242 41.06 -2.25 6.50
N GLU A 243 41.90 -2.75 5.60
CA GLU A 243 42.95 -3.65 5.98
C GLU A 243 43.59 -3.09 7.24
N PRO A 244 43.92 -3.92 8.24
CA PRO A 244 44.57 -3.44 9.44
C PRO A 244 45.83 -2.67 9.01
N ASP A 245 45.87 -1.41 9.42
CA ASP A 245 47.00 -0.52 9.19
C ASP A 245 48.24 -1.18 9.81
N ASP A 246 49.04 -1.83 8.98
CA ASP A 246 50.30 -2.49 9.36
C ASP A 246 51.38 -1.48 9.80
N ASN A 247 50.99 -0.24 10.10
CA ASN A 247 51.90 0.82 10.51
C ASN A 247 51.72 1.32 11.95
N ALA A 248 51.08 0.50 12.81
CA ALA A 248 51.15 0.70 14.27
C ALA A 248 52.09 -0.32 14.90
N GLY A 249 53.30 -0.42 14.36
CA GLY A 249 54.38 -1.22 14.92
C GLY A 249 55.10 -0.50 16.06
N GLU A 250 54.42 -0.19 17.13
CA GLU A 250 55.10 -0.04 18.40
C GLU A 250 55.34 -1.46 18.92
N SER A 251 56.60 -1.90 18.81
CA SER A 251 56.98 -3.25 19.22
C SER A 251 56.70 -3.44 20.72
N VAL A 252 56.28 -4.64 21.09
CA VAL A 252 55.99 -5.02 22.49
C VAL A 252 57.15 -4.68 23.40
N GLU A 253 58.39 -4.63 22.87
CA GLU A 253 59.59 -4.23 23.53
C GLU A 253 59.66 -2.73 23.91
N GLN A 254 59.08 -1.84 23.01
CA GLN A 254 59.05 -0.39 23.32
C GLN A 254 57.98 -0.08 24.37
N VAL A 255 56.87 -0.78 24.37
CA VAL A 255 55.84 -0.67 25.41
C VAL A 255 56.37 -1.18 26.75
N ALA A 256 57.15 -2.28 26.77
CA ALA A 256 57.77 -2.83 27.98
C ALA A 256 58.88 -1.92 28.55
N ALA A 257 59.65 -1.23 27.71
CA ALA A 257 60.63 -0.27 28.11
C ALA A 257 59.96 0.97 28.77
N ARG A 258 58.90 1.48 28.22
CA ARG A 258 58.17 2.64 28.75
C ARG A 258 57.48 2.34 30.08
N LEU A 259 56.96 1.12 30.25
CA LEU A 259 56.38 0.67 31.52
C LEU A 259 57.40 0.51 32.63
N LYS A 260 58.67 0.11 32.31
CA LYS A 260 59.76 0.03 33.29
C LYS A 260 60.22 1.41 33.74
N GLU A 261 60.21 2.40 32.85
CA GLU A 261 60.55 3.78 33.15
C GLU A 261 59.53 4.50 34.04
N GLN A 262 58.24 4.13 33.90
CA GLN A 262 57.13 4.69 34.71
C GLN A 262 57.05 4.05 36.12
N LEU A 263 57.53 2.86 36.31
CA LEU A 263 57.44 2.13 37.59
C LEU A 263 58.64 2.35 38.51
N GLY A 264 59.62 3.25 38.17
CA GLY A 264 60.58 3.85 39.01
C GLY A 264 61.24 2.89 40.00
N ALA A 265 62.17 2.08 39.51
CA ALA A 265 63.16 1.45 40.43
C ALA A 265 64.52 1.76 39.94
#